data_efb0bdbb71f5364e10d16bffd987a39a
#
_entry.id   efb0bdbb71f5364e10d16bffd987a39a
#
_cell.length_a   1.000
_cell.length_b   1.000
_cell.length_c   1.000
_cell.angle_alpha   90.00
_cell.angle_beta   90.00
_cell.angle_gamma   90.00
#
_symmetry.space_group_name_H-M   'P 1'
#
loop_
_entity.id
_entity.type
_entity.pdbx_description
1 polymer ?
#
loop_
_entity_poly.entity_id
_entity_poly.type
_entity_poly.pdbx_seq_one_letter_code
_entity_poly.pdbx_strand_id
1 'polypeptide(L)'
;MELRLIVIKNQIMNNTQNDFISGIGNTPLIKLRAASEITGCNIYGKAEFLNPGGSVKDRAALALIKDAQEKKLISKGGTVVEGTAGNTGKA
;
A
#
# COMPACT_ATOMS: atom_id res chain seq x y z
N MET A 1 -13.20 -12.90 -5.24
CA MET A 1 -12.47 -12.13 -6.27
C MET A 1 -11.90 -13.10 -7.29
N GLU A 2 -12.23 -12.89 -8.54
CA GLU A 2 -11.73 -13.76 -9.62
C GLU A 2 -10.36 -13.29 -10.07
N LEU A 3 -9.36 -14.17 -9.99
CA LEU A 3 -8.04 -13.90 -10.52
C LEU A 3 -7.97 -14.40 -11.95
N ARG A 4 -7.81 -13.49 -12.88
CA ARG A 4 -7.53 -13.83 -14.27
C ARG A 4 -6.07 -13.59 -14.59
N LEU A 5 -5.38 -14.60 -15.01
CA LEU A 5 -4.05 -14.46 -15.57
C LEU A 5 -4.19 -14.01 -17.03
N ILE A 6 -3.86 -12.77 -17.30
CA ILE A 6 -3.82 -12.24 -18.66
C ILE A 6 -2.37 -12.21 -19.10
N VAL A 7 -2.00 -13.14 -19.95
CA VAL A 7 -0.70 -13.14 -20.60
C VAL A 7 -0.88 -12.53 -21.99
N ILE A 8 -0.42 -11.30 -22.15
CA ILE A 8 -0.32 -10.69 -23.46
C ILE A 8 1.06 -11.03 -23.98
N LYS A 9 1.13 -11.56 -25.21
CA LYS A 9 2.37 -12.00 -25.85
C LYS A 9 3.51 -11.01 -25.58
N ASN A 10 4.53 -11.46 -24.85
CA ASN A 10 5.77 -10.73 -24.59
C ASN A 10 5.64 -9.40 -23.82
N GLN A 11 4.50 -9.16 -23.15
CA GLN A 11 4.34 -7.97 -22.32
C GLN A 11 3.71 -8.32 -21.00
N ILE A 12 4.39 -7.93 -19.92
CA ILE A 12 3.79 -7.85 -18.60
C ILE A 12 3.13 -6.49 -18.51
N MET A 13 1.89 -6.43 -18.04
CA MET A 13 1.20 -5.14 -17.86
C MET A 13 1.96 -4.27 -16.86
N ASN A 14 2.16 -2.97 -17.19
CA ASN A 14 2.97 -2.04 -16.41
C ASN A 14 2.52 -1.86 -14.96
N ASN A 15 1.25 -2.17 -14.65
CA ASN A 15 0.69 -2.07 -13.31
C ASN A 15 0.57 -3.41 -12.60
N THR A 16 1.21 -4.44 -13.12
CA THR A 16 1.25 -5.74 -12.46
C THR A 16 2.14 -5.68 -11.23
N GLN A 17 1.63 -6.19 -10.14
CA GLN A 17 2.37 -6.28 -8.87
C GLN A 17 2.82 -7.70 -8.65
N ASN A 18 4.09 -7.87 -8.24
CA ASN A 18 4.69 -9.19 -8.05
C ASN A 18 4.18 -9.90 -6.81
N ASP A 19 3.78 -9.16 -5.78
CA ASP A 19 3.27 -9.69 -4.55
C ASP A 19 2.42 -8.64 -3.81
N PHE A 20 1.90 -9.02 -2.65
CA PHE A 20 1.07 -8.17 -1.81
C PHE A 20 1.84 -6.92 -1.33
N ILE A 21 3.10 -7.09 -0.96
CA ILE A 21 3.95 -6.01 -0.42
C ILE A 21 4.23 -4.95 -1.48
N SER A 22 4.46 -5.35 -2.73
CA SER A 22 4.73 -4.40 -3.81
C SER A 22 3.57 -3.49 -4.13
N GLY A 23 2.37 -3.83 -3.68
CA GLY A 23 1.19 -2.97 -3.77
C GLY A 23 1.16 -1.83 -2.78
N ILE A 24 1.94 -1.91 -1.69
CA ILE A 24 1.95 -0.88 -0.67
C ILE A 24 2.57 0.40 -1.22
N GLY A 25 1.84 1.51 -1.10
CA GLY A 25 2.29 2.82 -1.56
C GLY A 25 2.03 3.11 -3.04
N ASN A 26 1.63 2.13 -3.81
CA ASN A 26 1.26 2.31 -5.22
C ASN A 26 -0.22 2.70 -5.34
N THR A 27 -0.60 3.75 -4.64
CA THR A 27 -1.97 4.24 -4.59
C THR A 27 -2.19 5.35 -5.62
N PRO A 28 -3.38 5.44 -6.24
CA PRO A 28 -3.65 6.45 -7.23
C PRO A 28 -3.78 7.85 -6.61
N LEU A 29 -3.43 8.85 -7.41
CA LEU A 29 -3.69 10.25 -7.10
C LEU A 29 -4.98 10.66 -7.80
N ILE A 30 -5.97 11.07 -7.03
CA ILE A 30 -7.31 11.35 -7.53
C ILE A 30 -7.64 12.83 -7.31
N LYS A 31 -8.15 13.49 -8.33
CA LYS A 31 -8.62 14.86 -8.20
C LYS A 31 -9.91 14.89 -7.38
N LEU A 32 -9.93 15.71 -6.35
CA LEU A 32 -11.10 15.93 -5.52
C LEU A 32 -11.92 17.06 -6.15
N ARG A 33 -12.92 16.69 -6.95
CA ARG A 33 -13.68 17.62 -7.76
C ARG A 33 -14.41 18.68 -6.93
N ALA A 34 -15.17 18.28 -5.93
CA ALA A 34 -15.96 19.19 -5.12
C ALA A 34 -15.07 20.21 -4.39
N ALA A 35 -14.02 19.75 -3.73
CA ALA A 35 -13.08 20.62 -3.04
C ALA A 35 -12.36 21.57 -4.01
N SER A 36 -12.01 21.07 -5.19
CA SER A 36 -11.35 21.88 -6.23
C SER A 36 -12.29 22.99 -6.74
N GLU A 37 -13.56 22.68 -6.98
CA GLU A 37 -14.54 23.66 -7.45
C GLU A 37 -14.83 24.73 -6.39
N ILE A 38 -15.02 24.34 -5.14
CA ILE A 38 -15.34 25.27 -4.05
C ILE A 38 -14.19 26.25 -3.80
N THR A 39 -12.96 25.78 -3.88
CA THR A 39 -11.77 26.59 -3.56
C THR A 39 -11.19 27.31 -4.76
N GLY A 40 -11.52 26.90 -5.98
CA GLY A 40 -10.87 27.38 -7.19
C GLY A 40 -9.44 26.85 -7.36
N CYS A 41 -9.04 25.89 -6.54
CA CYS A 41 -7.71 25.26 -6.58
C CYS A 41 -7.78 23.86 -7.18
N ASN A 42 -6.64 23.33 -7.62
CA ASN A 42 -6.57 21.92 -8.00
C ASN A 42 -6.16 21.10 -6.78
N ILE A 43 -7.10 20.38 -6.20
CA ILE A 43 -6.89 19.59 -5.00
C ILE A 43 -6.93 18.10 -5.35
N TYR A 44 -5.89 17.37 -4.95
CA TYR A 44 -5.76 15.95 -5.20
C TYR A 44 -5.65 15.18 -3.89
N GLY A 45 -6.22 13.99 -3.87
CA GLY A 45 -6.11 13.06 -2.75
C GLY A 45 -5.39 11.80 -3.17
N LYS A 46 -4.47 11.36 -2.34
CA LYS A 46 -3.81 10.07 -2.48
C LYS A 46 -4.73 9.00 -1.89
N ALA A 47 -5.22 8.07 -2.70
CA ALA A 47 -6.22 7.08 -2.29
C ALA A 47 -5.58 5.95 -1.46
N GLU A 48 -5.13 6.28 -0.25
CA GLU A 48 -4.40 5.35 0.63
C GLU A 48 -5.26 4.19 1.15
N PHE A 49 -6.58 4.29 1.09
CA PHE A 49 -7.48 3.18 1.38
C PHE A 49 -7.36 2.03 0.37
N LEU A 50 -6.71 2.27 -0.78
CA LEU A 50 -6.41 1.25 -1.78
C LEU A 50 -5.10 0.52 -1.54
N ASN A 51 -4.36 0.84 -0.49
CA ASN A 51 -3.27 -0.01 -0.04
C ASN A 51 -3.79 -1.42 0.30
N PRO A 52 -2.98 -2.48 0.14
CA PRO A 52 -3.41 -3.85 0.44
C PRO A 52 -4.01 -4.05 1.82
N GLY A 53 -3.47 -3.39 2.86
CA GLY A 53 -4.02 -3.40 4.21
C GLY A 53 -5.11 -2.35 4.47
N GLY A 54 -5.42 -1.51 3.49
CA GLY A 54 -6.54 -0.58 3.51
C GLY A 54 -6.25 0.81 4.06
N SER A 55 -5.01 1.17 4.37
CA SER A 55 -4.71 2.51 4.89
C SER A 55 -3.28 2.96 4.63
N VAL A 56 -3.01 4.24 4.94
CA VAL A 56 -1.65 4.80 4.91
C VAL A 56 -0.71 4.10 5.91
N LYS A 57 -1.25 3.44 6.91
CA LYS A 57 -0.45 2.72 7.91
C LYS A 57 0.29 1.52 7.34
N ASP A 58 -0.11 1.01 6.19
CA ASP A 58 0.63 -0.03 5.45
C ASP A 58 2.07 0.41 5.20
N ARG A 59 2.27 1.68 4.86
CA ARG A 59 3.61 2.26 4.62
C ARG A 59 4.47 2.21 5.87
N ALA A 60 3.91 2.61 7.01
CA ALA A 60 4.60 2.60 8.27
C ALA A 60 4.95 1.18 8.72
N ALA A 61 4.02 0.25 8.58
CA ALA A 61 4.24 -1.15 8.92
C ALA A 61 5.35 -1.77 8.08
N LEU A 62 5.35 -1.53 6.77
CA LEU A 62 6.40 -2.02 5.90
C LEU A 62 7.77 -1.46 6.27
N ALA A 63 7.84 -0.16 6.56
CA ALA A 63 9.09 0.49 6.95
C ALA A 63 9.63 -0.07 8.26
N LEU A 64 8.75 -0.29 9.25
CA LEU A 64 9.15 -0.86 10.55
C LEU A 64 9.70 -2.29 10.40
N ILE A 65 9.06 -3.12 9.59
CA ILE A 65 9.52 -4.49 9.36
C ILE A 65 10.86 -4.49 8.63
N LYS A 66 11.01 -3.69 7.60
CA LYS A 66 12.28 -3.57 6.87
C LYS A 66 13.41 -3.09 7.76
N ASP A 67 13.15 -2.08 8.60
CA ASP A 67 14.14 -1.57 9.54
C ASP A 67 14.57 -2.64 10.54
N ALA A 68 13.62 -3.40 11.09
CA ALA A 68 13.92 -4.49 12.01
C ALA A 68 14.73 -5.60 11.35
N GLN A 69 14.47 -5.91 10.09
CA GLN A 69 15.26 -6.87 9.32
C GLN A 69 16.70 -6.40 9.11
N GLU A 70 16.88 -5.14 8.73
CA GLU A 70 18.21 -4.56 8.52
C GLU A 70 19.03 -4.56 9.80
N LYS A 71 18.40 -4.27 10.93
CA LYS A 71 19.04 -4.28 12.26
C LYS A 71 19.16 -5.69 12.86
N LYS A 72 18.69 -6.71 12.17
CA LYS A 72 18.70 -8.11 12.62
C LYS A 72 17.96 -8.32 13.94
N LEU A 73 16.93 -7.51 14.20
CA LEU A 73 16.09 -7.64 15.39
C LEU A 73 15.04 -8.74 15.23
N ILE A 74 14.75 -9.13 14.00
CA ILE A 74 13.86 -10.24 13.70
C ILE A 74 14.58 -11.25 12.82
N SER A 75 14.18 -12.50 12.94
CA SER A 75 14.73 -13.60 12.15
C SER A 75 13.61 -14.39 11.50
N LYS A 76 13.95 -15.20 10.50
CA LYS A 76 12.99 -16.08 9.83
C LYS A 76 12.27 -16.95 10.86
N GLY A 77 10.96 -16.97 10.81
CA GLY A 77 10.12 -17.72 11.76
C GLY A 77 9.86 -17.01 13.08
N GLY A 78 10.42 -15.81 13.27
CA GLY A 78 10.15 -15.00 14.45
C GLY A 78 8.72 -14.49 14.51
N THR A 79 8.28 -14.09 15.69
CA THR A 79 6.95 -13.54 15.91
C THR A 79 7.04 -12.03 16.12
N VAL A 80 6.19 -11.29 15.42
CA VAL A 80 6.06 -9.84 15.58
C VAL A 80 4.82 -9.55 16.40
N VAL A 81 4.97 -8.75 17.44
CA VAL A 81 3.86 -8.35 18.31
C VAL A 81 3.81 -6.82 18.32
N GLU A 82 2.64 -6.28 18.12
CA GLU A 82 2.42 -4.83 18.16
C GLU A 82 1.12 -4.48 18.87
N GLY A 83 1.19 -3.48 19.76
CA GLY A 83 0.01 -2.88 20.37
C GLY A 83 -0.55 -1.81 19.46
N THR A 84 -1.70 -2.07 18.85
CA THR A 84 -2.34 -1.13 17.93
C THR A 84 -3.84 -1.05 18.19
N ALA A 85 -4.39 0.14 18.03
CA ALA A 85 -5.83 0.40 18.16
C ALA A 85 -6.50 0.64 16.80
N GLY A 86 -5.80 0.45 15.69
CA GLY A 86 -6.32 0.78 14.37
C GLY A 86 -5.75 -0.06 13.24
N ASN A 87 -5.71 0.53 12.06
CA ASN A 87 -5.35 -0.16 10.82
C ASN A 87 -3.88 -0.60 10.75
N THR A 88 -3.00 -0.06 11.58
CA THR A 88 -1.59 -0.45 11.59
C THR A 88 -1.43 -1.95 11.83
N GLY A 89 -2.23 -2.53 12.71
CA GLY A 89 -2.18 -3.96 12.98
C GLY A 89 -2.67 -4.84 11.84
N LYS A 90 -3.36 -4.29 10.85
CA LYS A 90 -3.84 -5.00 9.66
C LYS A 90 -2.78 -5.08 8.55
N ALA A 91 -1.82 -4.19 8.60
CA ALA A 91 -0.76 -4.14 7.62
C ALA A 91 0.32 -5.20 7.97
#